data_d2ed54d73b46244c9bc4be86ce1d6f76
#
_entry.id   d2ed54d73b46244c9bc4be86ce1d6f76
#
_cell.length_a   1.000
_cell.length_b   1.000
_cell.length_c   1.000
_cell.angle_alpha   90.00
_cell.angle_beta   90.00
_cell.angle_gamma   90.00
#
_symmetry.space_group_name_H-M   'P 1'
#
loop_
_entity.id
_entity.type
_entity.pdbx_description
1 polymer ?
#
loop_
_entity_poly.entity_id
_entity_poly.type
_entity_poly.pdbx_seq_one_letter_code
_entity_poly.pdbx_strand_id
1 'polypeptide(L)'
;MSEHLCTLSTGDKVYFYDKSIVIYFSGARKILSTSLYNGGYHDDYVAVYNYDAKQGAGMPCEMLADTYVEHMRLVSKRLALDPDKVSGMGTAASMENAVVETLSFKELTVTAIVTGGIETNGGRAGDPADYYKPMPKPKYGTINIMLLLDCDMPEGVMARALVTCTEAKTAAIQELLEGSKYSNGIATGSGTDQTIIIANSASELYMEGAGKHSKLGELIGKTVKNAVKKALAKQSGLTPAKQHDVFRRLKRFDIKPGDMWQAYSAQDAAAVKPEYLLAAEKLAKEDIMLVYTSLYAHLLDQHLWELISAGEMQMAGQKLLQAIAEQYNVEAEIINEGTFASMLASWQQQFNKIIAQRLHQTAKES
;
A
#
# COMPACT_ATOMS: atom_id res chain seq x y z
N MET A 1 21.24 -0.22 -22.37
CA MET A 1 22.30 -1.01 -21.71
C MET A 1 21.65 -1.86 -20.65
N SER A 2 22.07 -3.10 -20.48
CA SER A 2 21.62 -3.96 -19.38
C SER A 2 22.52 -3.73 -18.16
N GLU A 3 21.91 -3.54 -16.99
CA GLU A 3 22.61 -3.38 -15.71
C GLU A 3 22.42 -4.65 -14.90
N HIS A 4 23.49 -5.27 -14.43
CA HIS A 4 23.43 -6.38 -13.48
C HIS A 4 23.18 -5.81 -12.07
N LEU A 5 21.98 -6.07 -11.50
CA LEU A 5 21.62 -5.56 -10.19
C LEU A 5 22.24 -6.39 -9.05
N CYS A 6 22.09 -7.70 -9.12
CA CYS A 6 22.64 -8.62 -8.11
C CYS A 6 22.62 -10.08 -8.61
N THR A 7 23.35 -10.94 -7.91
CA THR A 7 23.23 -12.39 -7.98
C THR A 7 22.59 -12.90 -6.70
N LEU A 8 21.53 -13.70 -6.81
CA LEU A 8 20.77 -14.24 -5.69
C LEU A 8 21.51 -15.45 -5.06
N SER A 9 21.08 -15.88 -3.87
CA SER A 9 21.68 -17.04 -3.16
C SER A 9 21.64 -18.32 -4.00
N THR A 10 20.64 -18.46 -4.84
CA THR A 10 20.46 -19.58 -5.78
C THR A 10 21.36 -19.53 -7.00
N GLY A 11 22.21 -18.50 -7.15
CA GLY A 11 23.01 -18.23 -8.34
C GLY A 11 22.27 -17.52 -9.49
N ASP A 12 20.97 -17.29 -9.33
CA ASP A 12 20.15 -16.60 -10.33
C ASP A 12 20.60 -15.14 -10.47
N LYS A 13 20.61 -14.64 -11.71
CA LYS A 13 21.08 -13.29 -12.01
C LYS A 13 19.93 -12.35 -12.25
N VAL A 14 19.94 -11.20 -11.58
CA VAL A 14 18.95 -10.14 -11.70
C VAL A 14 19.51 -9.01 -12.53
N TYR A 15 18.80 -8.66 -13.59
CA TYR A 15 19.16 -7.56 -14.48
C TYR A 15 18.05 -6.51 -14.55
N PHE A 16 18.47 -5.25 -14.71
CA PHE A 16 17.61 -4.14 -15.09
C PHE A 16 17.94 -3.71 -16.52
N TYR A 17 16.97 -3.79 -17.41
CA TYR A 17 17.07 -3.27 -18.79
C TYR A 17 15.68 -3.12 -19.40
N ASP A 18 15.57 -2.19 -20.35
CA ASP A 18 14.33 -1.93 -21.08
C ASP A 18 13.10 -1.82 -20.19
N LYS A 19 13.20 -1.04 -19.10
CA LYS A 19 12.15 -0.83 -18.09
C LYS A 19 11.69 -2.12 -17.39
N SER A 20 12.52 -3.12 -17.33
CA SER A 20 12.19 -4.40 -16.70
C SER A 20 13.25 -4.83 -15.71
N ILE A 21 12.78 -5.52 -14.66
CA ILE A 21 13.65 -6.34 -13.82
C ILE A 21 13.42 -7.79 -14.23
N VAL A 22 14.47 -8.45 -14.68
CA VAL A 22 14.45 -9.84 -15.16
C VAL A 22 15.33 -10.69 -14.27
N ILE A 23 14.80 -11.81 -13.81
CA ILE A 23 15.53 -12.86 -13.10
C ILE A 23 15.77 -14.00 -14.06
N TYR A 24 17.02 -14.25 -14.43
CA TYR A 24 17.44 -15.41 -15.20
C TYR A 24 17.85 -16.54 -14.27
N PHE A 25 17.26 -17.71 -14.46
CA PHE A 25 17.54 -18.86 -13.63
C PHE A 25 18.85 -19.53 -14.01
N SER A 26 19.66 -19.88 -13.01
CA SER A 26 20.92 -20.61 -13.18
C SER A 26 20.70 -22.14 -13.13
N GLY A 27 19.51 -22.60 -12.80
CA GLY A 27 19.11 -24.00 -12.68
C GLY A 27 17.59 -24.18 -12.70
N ALA A 28 17.14 -25.38 -12.40
CA ALA A 28 15.71 -25.69 -12.34
C ALA A 28 14.99 -24.91 -11.22
N ARG A 29 13.81 -24.36 -11.54
CA ARG A 29 12.95 -23.62 -10.60
C ARG A 29 11.51 -24.07 -10.76
N LYS A 30 10.80 -24.15 -9.65
CA LYS A 30 9.34 -24.24 -9.61
C LYS A 30 8.76 -22.83 -9.48
N ILE A 31 7.81 -22.49 -10.33
CA ILE A 31 7.19 -21.17 -10.39
C ILE A 31 5.70 -21.29 -10.07
N LEU A 32 5.17 -20.42 -9.21
CA LEU A 32 3.74 -20.21 -9.04
C LEU A 32 3.42 -18.72 -9.23
N SER A 33 2.73 -18.37 -10.29
CA SER A 33 2.46 -17.00 -10.70
C SER A 33 0.98 -16.67 -10.72
N THR A 34 0.62 -15.49 -10.18
CA THR A 34 -0.76 -14.93 -10.27
C THR A 34 -0.97 -14.07 -11.51
N SER A 35 0.02 -13.94 -12.39
CA SER A 35 -0.11 -13.18 -13.62
C SER A 35 -1.13 -13.81 -14.58
N LEU A 36 -1.83 -12.97 -15.36
CA LEU A 36 -2.63 -13.44 -16.49
C LEU A 36 -1.76 -13.97 -17.63
N TYR A 37 -0.52 -13.51 -17.73
CA TYR A 37 0.43 -13.95 -18.73
C TYR A 37 1.30 -15.08 -18.17
N ASN A 38 1.06 -16.29 -18.69
CA ASN A 38 1.76 -17.51 -18.29
C ASN A 38 1.75 -17.70 -16.76
N GLY A 39 0.58 -17.48 -16.16
CA GLY A 39 0.34 -17.73 -14.73
C GLY A 39 0.07 -19.19 -14.43
N GLY A 40 -0.08 -19.49 -13.14
CA GLY A 40 -0.20 -20.85 -12.64
C GLY A 40 1.12 -21.47 -12.23
N TYR A 41 1.16 -22.80 -12.13
CA TYR A 41 2.36 -23.56 -11.78
C TYR A 41 3.15 -23.95 -13.03
N HIS A 42 4.47 -23.79 -13.00
CA HIS A 42 5.42 -24.18 -14.04
C HIS A 42 6.75 -24.60 -13.42
N ASP A 43 7.43 -25.58 -14.03
CA ASP A 43 8.74 -26.09 -13.60
C ASP A 43 9.79 -26.11 -14.72
N ASP A 44 9.41 -25.58 -15.87
CA ASP A 44 10.21 -25.55 -17.09
C ASP A 44 10.55 -24.12 -17.60
N TYR A 45 10.27 -23.09 -16.79
CA TYR A 45 10.60 -21.70 -17.14
C TYR A 45 12.07 -21.40 -16.87
N VAL A 46 12.61 -20.49 -17.71
CA VAL A 46 14.02 -20.05 -17.67
C VAL A 46 14.23 -18.70 -17.05
N ALA A 47 13.15 -17.90 -16.95
CA ALA A 47 13.19 -16.57 -16.34
C ALA A 47 11.81 -16.11 -15.92
N VAL A 48 11.79 -15.06 -15.08
CA VAL A 48 10.60 -14.26 -14.78
C VAL A 48 10.95 -12.78 -14.85
N TYR A 49 9.94 -11.93 -15.08
CA TYR A 49 10.20 -10.50 -15.15
C TYR A 49 9.04 -9.64 -14.62
N ASN A 50 9.39 -8.39 -14.27
CA ASN A 50 8.45 -7.33 -13.91
C ASN A 50 8.74 -6.11 -14.80
N TYR A 51 7.73 -5.57 -15.50
CA TYR A 51 7.85 -4.56 -16.54
C TYR A 51 7.08 -3.28 -16.20
N ASP A 52 7.73 -2.11 -16.30
CA ASP A 52 7.08 -0.80 -16.24
C ASP A 52 6.42 -0.46 -17.57
N ALA A 53 5.09 -0.51 -17.61
CA ALA A 53 4.29 -0.21 -18.80
C ALA A 53 4.09 1.29 -19.07
N LYS A 54 4.61 2.21 -18.23
CA LYS A 54 4.52 3.64 -18.49
C LYS A 54 5.41 4.09 -19.62
N GLN A 55 4.96 5.07 -20.38
CA GLN A 55 5.79 5.71 -21.42
C GLN A 55 6.85 6.68 -20.85
N GLY A 56 6.67 7.15 -19.62
CA GLY A 56 7.56 8.05 -18.91
C GLY A 56 6.97 8.47 -17.55
N ALA A 57 7.70 9.28 -16.81
CA ALA A 57 7.23 9.81 -15.53
C ALA A 57 5.95 10.64 -15.75
N GLY A 58 4.87 10.27 -15.03
CA GLY A 58 3.56 10.91 -15.15
C GLY A 58 2.75 10.56 -16.40
N MET A 59 3.29 9.75 -17.31
CA MET A 59 2.59 9.30 -18.53
C MET A 59 1.70 8.09 -18.24
N PRO A 60 0.62 7.88 -19.00
CA PRO A 60 -0.22 6.69 -18.88
C PRO A 60 0.55 5.43 -19.28
N CYS A 61 0.06 4.27 -18.84
CA CYS A 61 0.50 2.98 -19.37
C CYS A 61 -0.02 2.81 -20.79
N GLU A 62 0.83 2.33 -21.69
CA GLU A 62 0.47 2.01 -23.05
C GLU A 62 0.60 0.50 -23.29
N MET A 63 -0.43 -0.06 -23.87
CA MET A 63 -0.44 -1.46 -24.28
C MET A 63 0.09 -1.57 -25.71
N LEU A 64 1.01 -2.50 -25.93
CA LEU A 64 1.56 -2.80 -27.26
C LEU A 64 0.62 -3.66 -28.13
N ALA A 65 -0.48 -4.15 -27.55
CA ALA A 65 -1.48 -5.01 -28.18
C ALA A 65 -2.84 -4.82 -27.52
N ASP A 66 -3.90 -5.37 -28.14
CA ASP A 66 -5.28 -5.24 -27.68
C ASP A 66 -5.56 -5.98 -26.35
N THR A 67 -4.82 -7.05 -26.08
CA THR A 67 -4.97 -7.83 -24.84
C THR A 67 -3.70 -7.75 -23.99
N TYR A 68 -3.88 -7.88 -22.65
CA TYR A 68 -2.76 -7.92 -21.72
C TYR A 68 -1.80 -9.08 -22.01
N VAL A 69 -2.31 -10.25 -22.37
CA VAL A 69 -1.50 -11.44 -22.67
C VAL A 69 -0.63 -11.21 -23.88
N GLU A 70 -1.19 -10.67 -24.98
CA GLU A 70 -0.43 -10.34 -26.19
C GLU A 70 0.58 -9.22 -25.94
N HIS A 71 0.19 -8.18 -25.17
CA HIS A 71 1.12 -7.12 -24.74
C HIS A 71 2.35 -7.72 -24.04
N MET A 72 2.14 -8.57 -23.03
CA MET A 72 3.24 -9.18 -22.26
C MET A 72 4.06 -10.14 -23.13
N ARG A 73 3.44 -10.83 -24.09
CA ARG A 73 4.15 -11.67 -25.09
C ARG A 73 5.09 -10.83 -25.98
N LEU A 74 4.66 -9.64 -26.40
CA LEU A 74 5.52 -8.70 -27.14
C LEU A 74 6.65 -8.16 -26.26
N VAL A 75 6.38 -7.86 -25.00
CA VAL A 75 7.40 -7.45 -24.02
C VAL A 75 8.45 -8.55 -23.85
N SER A 76 8.06 -9.83 -23.69
CA SER A 76 9.01 -10.95 -23.62
C SER A 76 9.94 -10.99 -24.82
N LYS A 77 9.39 -10.87 -26.05
CA LYS A 77 10.20 -10.83 -27.28
C LYS A 77 11.18 -9.65 -27.30
N ARG A 78 10.74 -8.47 -26.87
CA ARG A 78 11.59 -7.27 -26.77
C ARG A 78 12.72 -7.44 -25.77
N LEU A 79 12.48 -8.19 -24.69
CA LEU A 79 13.48 -8.55 -23.69
C LEU A 79 14.41 -9.70 -24.14
N ALA A 80 14.26 -10.19 -25.39
CA ALA A 80 14.97 -11.34 -25.94
C ALA A 80 14.74 -12.65 -25.13
N LEU A 81 13.54 -12.79 -24.54
CA LEU A 81 13.08 -13.97 -23.81
C LEU A 81 12.17 -14.82 -24.70
N ASP A 82 12.21 -16.13 -24.52
CA ASP A 82 11.23 -17.03 -25.14
C ASP A 82 9.85 -16.82 -24.46
N PRO A 83 8.83 -16.32 -25.21
CA PRO A 83 7.53 -16.03 -24.62
C PRO A 83 6.80 -17.21 -24.02
N ASP A 84 7.16 -18.45 -24.38
CA ASP A 84 6.52 -19.67 -23.87
C ASP A 84 7.27 -20.30 -22.70
N LYS A 85 8.43 -19.73 -22.31
CA LYS A 85 9.30 -20.20 -21.22
C LYS A 85 9.52 -19.19 -20.11
N VAL A 86 8.62 -18.20 -19.97
CA VAL A 86 8.71 -17.14 -18.96
C VAL A 86 7.33 -16.77 -18.41
N SER A 87 7.28 -16.27 -17.18
CA SER A 87 6.13 -15.54 -16.64
C SER A 87 6.52 -14.08 -16.39
N GLY A 88 5.61 -13.16 -16.68
CA GLY A 88 5.85 -11.72 -16.55
C GLY A 88 4.71 -10.97 -15.89
N MET A 89 5.05 -9.93 -15.16
CA MET A 89 4.11 -9.01 -14.51
C MET A 89 4.27 -7.61 -15.10
N GLY A 90 3.16 -6.91 -15.35
CA GLY A 90 3.14 -5.50 -15.74
C GLY A 90 2.77 -4.61 -14.57
N THR A 91 3.33 -3.40 -14.52
CA THR A 91 3.04 -2.41 -13.50
C THR A 91 3.11 -0.99 -14.03
N ALA A 92 2.53 -0.04 -13.30
CA ALA A 92 2.75 1.40 -13.47
C ALA A 92 3.79 1.95 -12.47
N ALA A 93 4.39 1.13 -11.62
CA ALA A 93 5.48 1.55 -10.74
C ALA A 93 6.81 1.59 -11.51
N SER A 94 7.67 2.57 -11.21
CA SER A 94 9.01 2.65 -11.82
C SER A 94 9.89 1.50 -11.33
N MET A 95 10.60 0.85 -12.26
CA MET A 95 11.56 -0.20 -11.92
C MET A 95 12.76 0.33 -11.14
N GLU A 96 13.11 1.61 -11.27
CA GLU A 96 14.17 2.27 -10.49
C GLU A 96 13.84 2.34 -9.00
N ASN A 97 12.55 2.30 -8.66
CA ASN A 97 12.05 2.27 -7.29
C ASN A 97 11.92 0.86 -6.71
N ALA A 98 12.31 -0.16 -7.47
CA ALA A 98 12.30 -1.52 -6.98
C ALA A 98 13.19 -1.70 -5.74
N VAL A 99 12.79 -2.63 -4.91
CA VAL A 99 13.51 -3.00 -3.69
C VAL A 99 13.83 -4.48 -3.74
N VAL A 100 15.08 -4.81 -3.50
CA VAL A 100 15.55 -6.17 -3.22
C VAL A 100 15.79 -6.28 -1.73
N GLU A 101 15.08 -7.18 -1.06
CA GLU A 101 15.23 -7.45 0.37
C GLU A 101 15.51 -8.93 0.55
N THR A 102 16.52 -9.25 1.35
CA THR A 102 16.93 -10.65 1.60
C THR A 102 17.09 -10.89 3.09
N LEU A 103 16.53 -11.97 3.59
CA LEU A 103 16.73 -12.46 4.94
C LEU A 103 17.07 -13.95 4.92
N SER A 104 17.95 -14.37 5.83
CA SER A 104 18.40 -15.75 5.92
C SER A 104 18.31 -16.26 7.36
N PHE A 105 18.14 -17.57 7.49
CA PHE A 105 18.29 -18.30 8.73
C PHE A 105 18.97 -19.61 8.43
N LYS A 106 20.21 -19.77 8.93
CA LYS A 106 21.11 -20.86 8.53
C LYS A 106 21.23 -20.90 6.98
N GLU A 107 21.01 -22.06 6.38
CA GLU A 107 21.05 -22.28 4.92
C GLU A 107 19.81 -21.75 4.17
N LEU A 108 18.70 -21.49 4.87
CA LEU A 108 17.46 -21.02 4.26
C LEU A 108 17.54 -19.52 3.98
N THR A 109 17.39 -19.13 2.73
CA THR A 109 17.35 -17.73 2.29
C THR A 109 16.06 -17.41 1.54
N VAL A 110 15.47 -16.25 1.85
CA VAL A 110 14.29 -15.69 1.21
C VAL A 110 14.62 -14.31 0.67
N THR A 111 14.38 -14.09 -0.61
CA THR A 111 14.56 -12.78 -1.27
C THR A 111 13.25 -12.33 -1.90
N ALA A 112 12.84 -11.09 -1.61
CA ALA A 112 11.72 -10.43 -2.27
C ALA A 112 12.22 -9.28 -3.14
N ILE A 113 11.80 -9.26 -4.41
CA ILE A 113 11.99 -8.12 -5.31
C ILE A 113 10.62 -7.49 -5.53
N VAL A 114 10.45 -6.24 -5.10
CA VAL A 114 9.14 -5.59 -5.00
C VAL A 114 9.15 -4.23 -5.70
N THR A 115 8.13 -4.00 -6.51
CA THR A 115 7.72 -2.66 -6.94
C THR A 115 6.31 -2.38 -6.43
N GLY A 116 5.99 -1.15 -6.07
CA GLY A 116 4.65 -0.89 -5.55
C GLY A 116 4.25 0.56 -5.50
N GLY A 117 2.95 0.81 -5.74
CA GLY A 117 2.28 2.08 -5.55
C GLY A 117 0.78 1.86 -5.38
N ILE A 118 0.19 2.40 -4.30
CA ILE A 118 -1.22 2.20 -3.95
C ILE A 118 -2.00 3.49 -3.73
N GLU A 119 -1.36 4.65 -3.83
CA GLU A 119 -2.01 5.93 -3.51
C GLU A 119 -3.23 6.25 -4.38
N THR A 120 -3.28 5.73 -5.60
CA THR A 120 -4.38 5.97 -6.55
C THR A 120 -5.34 4.80 -6.70
N ASN A 121 -4.93 3.58 -6.31
CA ASN A 121 -5.67 2.34 -6.53
C ASN A 121 -5.68 1.40 -5.30
N GLY A 122 -5.32 1.91 -4.13
CA GLY A 122 -5.42 1.14 -2.90
C GLY A 122 -6.86 0.76 -2.61
N GLY A 123 -7.11 -0.51 -2.33
CA GLY A 123 -8.43 -1.06 -2.00
C GLY A 123 -8.35 -2.07 -0.87
N ARG A 124 -9.50 -2.33 -0.26
CA ARG A 124 -9.68 -3.34 0.78
C ARG A 124 -10.41 -4.54 0.21
N ALA A 125 -9.97 -5.73 0.55
CA ALA A 125 -10.74 -6.95 0.23
C ALA A 125 -12.17 -6.84 0.81
N GLY A 126 -13.18 -6.99 -0.06
CA GLY A 126 -14.60 -6.79 0.28
C GLY A 126 -15.15 -5.41 -0.07
N ASP A 127 -14.35 -4.49 -0.59
CA ASP A 127 -14.86 -3.22 -1.12
C ASP A 127 -15.84 -3.44 -2.28
N PRO A 128 -16.80 -2.53 -2.52
CA PRO A 128 -17.70 -2.61 -3.67
C PRO A 128 -16.90 -2.65 -4.98
N ALA A 129 -17.32 -3.53 -5.89
CA ALA A 129 -16.73 -3.65 -7.22
C ALA A 129 -17.46 -2.78 -8.24
N ASP A 130 -16.70 -2.14 -9.13
CA ASP A 130 -17.24 -1.25 -10.18
C ASP A 130 -17.68 -2.02 -11.44
N TYR A 131 -17.33 -3.32 -11.57
CA TYR A 131 -17.61 -4.08 -12.78
C TYR A 131 -17.80 -5.59 -12.50
N TYR A 132 -18.54 -6.20 -13.41
CA TYR A 132 -18.71 -7.65 -13.46
C TYR A 132 -18.07 -8.24 -14.74
N LYS A 133 -18.41 -7.70 -15.90
CA LYS A 133 -17.87 -8.00 -17.25
C LYS A 133 -18.25 -6.85 -18.18
N PRO A 134 -17.39 -6.43 -19.14
CA PRO A 134 -15.94 -6.64 -19.21
C PRO A 134 -15.17 -5.80 -18.21
N MET A 135 -13.87 -6.08 -18.05
CA MET A 135 -13.03 -5.25 -17.19
C MET A 135 -12.90 -3.83 -17.76
N PRO A 136 -13.18 -2.78 -16.98
CA PRO A 136 -12.95 -1.40 -17.40
C PRO A 136 -11.44 -1.12 -17.54
N LYS A 137 -11.09 0.04 -18.11
CA LYS A 137 -9.69 0.48 -18.17
C LYS A 137 -9.09 0.46 -16.76
N PRO A 138 -7.94 -0.21 -16.54
CA PRO A 138 -7.36 -0.36 -15.23
C PRO A 138 -6.99 1.01 -14.62
N LYS A 139 -7.32 1.23 -13.35
CA LYS A 139 -6.75 2.32 -12.56
C LYS A 139 -5.29 1.99 -12.25
N TYR A 140 -4.40 2.95 -12.40
CA TYR A 140 -2.97 2.74 -12.19
C TYR A 140 -2.65 2.61 -10.70
N GLY A 141 -1.77 1.68 -10.38
CA GLY A 141 -1.29 1.37 -9.03
C GLY A 141 -1.34 -0.14 -8.82
N THR A 142 -0.21 -0.72 -8.44
CA THR A 142 -0.09 -2.16 -8.18
C THR A 142 1.09 -2.42 -7.27
N ILE A 143 1.09 -3.55 -6.59
CA ILE A 143 2.24 -4.11 -5.88
C ILE A 143 2.59 -5.42 -6.53
N ASN A 144 3.74 -5.47 -7.20
CA ASN A 144 4.27 -6.69 -7.81
C ASN A 144 5.41 -7.24 -6.97
N ILE A 145 5.35 -8.53 -6.67
CA ILE A 145 6.32 -9.24 -5.82
C ILE A 145 6.86 -10.45 -6.56
N MET A 146 8.19 -10.50 -6.76
CA MET A 146 8.92 -11.72 -7.11
C MET A 146 9.58 -12.23 -5.83
N LEU A 147 9.11 -13.39 -5.33
CA LEU A 147 9.55 -13.98 -4.07
C LEU A 147 10.35 -15.25 -4.34
N LEU A 148 11.64 -15.18 -4.13
CA LEU A 148 12.58 -16.30 -4.28
C LEU A 148 12.79 -16.99 -2.93
N LEU A 149 12.61 -18.32 -2.95
CA LEU A 149 12.78 -19.22 -1.81
C LEU A 149 13.90 -20.20 -2.13
N ASP A 150 15.03 -20.07 -1.44
CA ASP A 150 16.19 -20.94 -1.68
C ASP A 150 16.04 -22.29 -0.97
N CYS A 151 14.98 -22.98 -1.34
CA CYS A 151 14.64 -24.34 -0.91
C CYS A 151 13.69 -24.96 -1.92
N ASP A 152 13.64 -26.30 -1.95
CA ASP A 152 12.61 -27.03 -2.69
C ASP A 152 11.38 -27.28 -1.81
N MET A 153 10.22 -27.45 -2.46
CA MET A 153 8.95 -27.69 -1.79
C MET A 153 7.91 -28.26 -2.75
N PRO A 154 6.84 -28.92 -2.25
CA PRO A 154 5.71 -29.31 -3.08
C PRO A 154 4.83 -28.09 -3.44
N GLU A 155 4.06 -28.23 -4.50
CA GLU A 155 3.18 -27.19 -5.06
C GLU A 155 2.20 -26.61 -4.03
N GLY A 156 1.64 -27.46 -3.16
CA GLY A 156 0.74 -27.03 -2.09
C GLY A 156 1.42 -26.12 -1.06
N VAL A 157 2.73 -26.29 -0.83
CA VAL A 157 3.53 -25.40 0.03
C VAL A 157 3.84 -24.09 -0.69
N MET A 158 4.05 -24.10 -2.02
CA MET A 158 4.16 -22.88 -2.81
C MET A 158 2.86 -22.05 -2.75
N ALA A 159 1.70 -22.70 -2.84
CA ALA A 159 0.41 -22.04 -2.65
C ALA A 159 0.28 -21.44 -1.23
N ARG A 160 0.76 -22.13 -0.20
CA ARG A 160 0.82 -21.60 1.17
C ARG A 160 1.80 -20.41 1.27
N ALA A 161 2.95 -20.45 0.59
CA ALA A 161 3.90 -19.35 0.53
C ALA A 161 3.26 -18.10 -0.12
N LEU A 162 2.47 -18.28 -1.17
CA LEU A 162 1.69 -17.19 -1.81
C LEU A 162 0.70 -16.55 -0.82
N VAL A 163 -0.02 -17.35 -0.04
CA VAL A 163 -0.93 -16.84 1.02
C VAL A 163 -0.15 -16.04 2.05
N THR A 164 0.95 -16.58 2.58
CA THR A 164 1.80 -15.89 3.58
C THR A 164 2.40 -14.59 3.02
N CYS A 165 2.80 -14.59 1.75
CA CYS A 165 3.28 -13.39 1.04
C CYS A 165 2.19 -12.30 0.96
N THR A 166 0.96 -12.69 0.59
CA THR A 166 -0.19 -11.77 0.51
C THR A 166 -0.55 -11.19 1.89
N GLU A 167 -0.54 -12.02 2.94
CA GLU A 167 -0.75 -11.56 4.32
C GLU A 167 0.34 -10.57 4.76
N ALA A 168 1.60 -10.83 4.42
CA ALA A 168 2.73 -9.93 4.72
C ALA A 168 2.62 -8.59 3.99
N LYS A 169 2.23 -8.59 2.71
CA LYS A 169 1.92 -7.37 1.95
C LYS A 169 0.80 -6.58 2.63
N THR A 170 -0.28 -7.24 3.01
CA THR A 170 -1.42 -6.63 3.70
C THR A 170 -0.98 -6.02 5.04
N ALA A 171 -0.21 -6.74 5.85
CA ALA A 171 0.32 -6.23 7.11
C ALA A 171 1.19 -4.97 6.93
N ALA A 172 2.02 -4.93 5.87
CA ALA A 172 2.82 -3.74 5.53
C ALA A 172 1.94 -2.50 5.28
N ILE A 173 0.86 -2.66 4.52
CA ILE A 173 -0.07 -1.57 4.18
C ILE A 173 -0.86 -1.11 5.42
N GLN A 174 -1.32 -2.06 6.24
CA GLN A 174 -2.03 -1.76 7.48
C GLN A 174 -1.14 -1.03 8.49
N GLU A 175 0.12 -1.42 8.63
CA GLU A 175 1.10 -0.71 9.48
C GLU A 175 1.44 0.70 8.96
N LEU A 176 1.19 0.99 7.68
CA LEU A 176 1.30 2.32 7.09
C LEU A 176 -0.04 3.08 7.11
N LEU A 177 -1.14 2.47 7.55
CA LEU A 177 -2.48 3.06 7.63
C LEU A 177 -2.96 3.74 6.32
N GLU A 178 -2.57 3.25 5.15
CA GLU A 178 -3.09 3.80 3.90
C GLU A 178 -4.54 3.36 3.70
N GLY A 179 -5.42 4.33 3.46
CA GLY A 179 -6.86 4.10 3.31
C GLY A 179 -7.24 3.49 1.96
N SER A 180 -8.35 2.75 1.94
CA SER A 180 -9.01 2.37 0.70
C SER A 180 -9.49 3.61 -0.07
N LYS A 181 -9.60 3.50 -1.41
CA LYS A 181 -10.23 4.48 -2.30
C LYS A 181 -11.70 4.17 -2.57
N TYR A 182 -12.20 3.05 -2.05
CA TYR A 182 -13.51 2.50 -2.36
C TYR A 182 -14.39 2.33 -1.12
N SER A 183 -13.82 2.49 0.08
CA SER A 183 -14.51 2.42 1.37
C SER A 183 -13.77 3.23 2.44
N ASN A 184 -14.36 3.33 3.64
CA ASN A 184 -13.73 3.91 4.82
C ASN A 184 -12.66 3.00 5.47
N GLY A 185 -12.41 1.83 4.89
CA GLY A 185 -11.47 0.85 5.43
C GLY A 185 -10.00 1.17 5.17
N ILE A 186 -9.11 0.47 5.85
CA ILE A 186 -7.68 0.46 5.57
C ILE A 186 -7.44 -0.49 4.40
N ALA A 187 -6.66 -0.08 3.40
CA ALA A 187 -6.36 -0.88 2.23
C ALA A 187 -5.64 -2.19 2.58
N THR A 188 -5.84 -3.24 1.79
CA THR A 188 -5.16 -4.54 1.89
C THR A 188 -4.25 -4.83 0.70
N GLY A 189 -4.31 -3.98 -0.32
CA GLY A 189 -3.56 -4.08 -1.57
C GLY A 189 -4.07 -3.11 -2.60
N SER A 190 -3.84 -3.39 -3.87
CA SER A 190 -4.50 -2.77 -5.00
C SER A 190 -5.34 -3.82 -5.76
N GLY A 191 -6.19 -3.36 -6.68
CA GLY A 191 -7.01 -4.27 -7.50
C GLY A 191 -6.21 -5.09 -8.53
N THR A 192 -4.91 -4.85 -8.68
CA THR A 192 -4.07 -5.44 -9.73
C THR A 192 -2.74 -6.02 -9.22
N ASP A 193 -2.63 -6.26 -7.92
CA ASP A 193 -1.42 -6.84 -7.33
C ASP A 193 -1.11 -8.22 -7.91
N GLN A 194 0.17 -8.48 -8.19
CA GLN A 194 0.64 -9.75 -8.73
C GLN A 194 1.83 -10.28 -7.92
N THR A 195 1.92 -11.60 -7.84
CA THR A 195 3.00 -12.27 -7.12
C THR A 195 3.50 -13.47 -7.92
N ILE A 196 4.81 -13.61 -8.01
CA ILE A 196 5.48 -14.81 -8.52
C ILE A 196 6.30 -15.41 -7.38
N ILE A 197 5.95 -16.64 -6.98
CA ILE A 197 6.74 -17.46 -6.06
C ILE A 197 7.72 -18.29 -6.87
N ILE A 198 8.99 -18.30 -6.48
CA ILE A 198 10.07 -18.99 -7.15
C ILE A 198 10.75 -19.89 -6.12
N ALA A 199 10.62 -21.20 -6.26
CA ALA A 199 11.27 -22.18 -5.39
C ALA A 199 12.49 -22.82 -6.10
N ASN A 200 13.58 -22.98 -5.36
CA ASN A 200 14.80 -23.62 -5.88
C ASN A 200 14.67 -25.14 -5.85
N SER A 201 14.19 -25.73 -6.95
CA SER A 201 14.03 -27.19 -7.05
C SER A 201 15.35 -27.97 -7.13
N ALA A 202 16.48 -27.27 -7.28
CA ALA A 202 17.82 -27.87 -7.22
C ALA A 202 18.41 -27.86 -5.80
N SER A 203 17.70 -27.29 -4.81
CA SER A 203 18.14 -27.23 -3.41
C SER A 203 18.02 -28.58 -2.72
N GLU A 204 19.00 -28.97 -1.94
CA GLU A 204 18.89 -30.11 -1.03
C GLU A 204 17.99 -29.81 0.19
N LEU A 205 17.78 -28.53 0.50
CA LEU A 205 16.86 -28.11 1.55
C LEU A 205 15.43 -28.23 1.08
N TYR A 206 14.68 -29.15 1.68
CA TYR A 206 13.28 -29.40 1.35
C TYR A 206 12.35 -28.92 2.48
N MET A 207 11.34 -28.11 2.14
CA MET A 207 10.42 -27.51 3.10
C MET A 207 8.98 -27.99 2.89
N GLU A 208 8.38 -28.53 3.95
CA GLU A 208 7.00 -29.03 3.95
C GLU A 208 5.96 -28.01 4.48
N GLY A 209 6.38 -26.80 4.80
CA GLY A 209 5.49 -25.76 5.33
C GLY A 209 6.00 -24.34 5.15
N ALA A 210 5.12 -23.44 4.70
CA ALA A 210 5.37 -22.01 4.51
C ALA A 210 4.37 -21.13 5.31
N GLY A 211 3.68 -21.71 6.29
CA GLY A 211 2.76 -20.97 7.16
C GLY A 211 3.50 -20.10 8.18
N LYS A 212 2.83 -19.11 8.75
CA LYS A 212 3.39 -18.07 9.65
C LYS A 212 4.20 -18.60 10.83
N HIS A 213 3.94 -19.84 11.28
CA HIS A 213 4.64 -20.45 12.43
C HIS A 213 5.83 -21.33 12.02
N SER A 214 6.08 -21.51 10.70
CA SER A 214 7.32 -22.12 10.21
C SER A 214 8.41 -21.07 10.04
N LYS A 215 9.69 -21.48 10.08
CA LYS A 215 10.80 -20.54 9.85
C LYS A 215 10.76 -19.94 8.45
N LEU A 216 10.37 -20.71 7.43
CA LEU A 216 10.16 -20.21 6.07
C LEU A 216 9.06 -19.13 6.05
N GLY A 217 7.91 -19.38 6.67
CA GLY A 217 6.82 -18.41 6.74
C GLY A 217 7.19 -17.15 7.51
N GLU A 218 7.98 -17.24 8.60
CA GLU A 218 8.52 -16.08 9.31
C GLU A 218 9.43 -15.23 8.40
N LEU A 219 10.34 -15.89 7.66
CA LEU A 219 11.22 -15.18 6.72
C LEU A 219 10.43 -14.54 5.60
N ILE A 220 9.48 -15.24 4.96
CA ILE A 220 8.58 -14.65 3.96
C ILE A 220 7.89 -13.40 4.52
N GLY A 221 7.29 -13.52 5.70
CA GLY A 221 6.56 -12.44 6.36
C GLY A 221 7.42 -11.19 6.57
N LYS A 222 8.61 -11.37 7.13
CA LYS A 222 9.55 -10.26 7.40
C LYS A 222 10.11 -9.64 6.13
N THR A 223 10.59 -10.46 5.19
CA THR A 223 11.21 -10.02 3.95
C THR A 223 10.21 -9.24 3.08
N VAL A 224 9.03 -9.80 2.86
CA VAL A 224 7.99 -9.15 2.04
C VAL A 224 7.48 -7.87 2.70
N LYS A 225 7.20 -7.89 4.02
CA LYS A 225 6.74 -6.69 4.73
C LYS A 225 7.75 -5.56 4.64
N ASN A 226 9.04 -5.83 4.83
CA ASN A 226 10.11 -4.85 4.72
C ASN A 226 10.24 -4.31 3.28
N ALA A 227 10.25 -5.21 2.28
CA ALA A 227 10.39 -4.84 0.88
C ALA A 227 9.21 -3.97 0.41
N VAL A 228 7.98 -4.32 0.76
CA VAL A 228 6.77 -3.55 0.42
C VAL A 228 6.82 -2.15 1.01
N LYS A 229 7.14 -2.01 2.31
CA LYS A 229 7.26 -0.68 2.94
C LYS A 229 8.32 0.18 2.26
N LYS A 230 9.48 -0.38 1.94
CA LYS A 230 10.57 0.33 1.25
C LYS A 230 10.18 0.71 -0.18
N ALA A 231 9.50 -0.18 -0.92
CA ALA A 231 9.04 0.09 -2.28
C ALA A 231 7.98 1.21 -2.32
N LEU A 232 7.02 1.19 -1.40
CA LEU A 232 6.01 2.25 -1.27
C LEU A 232 6.65 3.59 -0.87
N ALA A 233 7.66 3.57 0.00
CA ALA A 233 8.42 4.75 0.37
C ALA A 233 9.16 5.36 -0.83
N LYS A 234 9.86 4.53 -1.64
CA LYS A 234 10.55 4.99 -2.84
C LYS A 234 9.61 5.50 -3.92
N GLN A 235 8.50 4.80 -4.17
CA GLN A 235 7.58 5.10 -5.26
C GLN A 235 6.72 6.34 -5.01
N SER A 236 6.21 6.51 -3.79
CA SER A 236 5.21 7.53 -3.49
C SER A 236 5.48 8.31 -2.19
N GLY A 237 6.63 8.03 -1.56
CA GLY A 237 6.97 8.62 -0.27
C GLY A 237 6.06 8.15 0.88
N LEU A 238 5.33 7.03 0.71
CA LEU A 238 4.47 6.50 1.77
C LEU A 238 5.34 5.93 2.90
N THR A 239 5.47 6.71 3.95
CA THR A 239 6.33 6.43 5.11
C THR A 239 5.59 6.73 6.42
N PRO A 240 6.03 6.22 7.58
CA PRO A 240 5.49 6.65 8.87
C PRO A 240 5.53 8.17 9.07
N ALA A 241 6.59 8.84 8.62
CA ALA A 241 6.70 10.31 8.71
C ALA A 241 5.65 11.03 7.85
N LYS A 242 5.36 10.56 6.63
CA LYS A 242 4.29 11.11 5.79
C LYS A 242 2.92 10.88 6.41
N GLN A 243 2.75 9.80 7.15
CA GLN A 243 1.50 9.47 7.85
C GLN A 243 1.36 10.22 9.19
N HIS A 244 2.36 10.98 9.62
CA HIS A 244 2.30 11.87 10.77
C HIS A 244 1.57 13.18 10.42
N ASP A 245 0.28 13.02 10.06
CA ASP A 245 -0.58 14.11 9.59
C ASP A 245 -2.06 13.72 9.78
N VAL A 246 -2.82 14.57 10.43
CA VAL A 246 -4.25 14.39 10.74
C VAL A 246 -5.08 14.16 9.47
N PHE A 247 -4.82 14.93 8.42
CA PHE A 247 -5.55 14.78 7.16
C PHE A 247 -5.24 13.44 6.47
N ARG A 248 -4.06 12.87 6.70
CA ARG A 248 -3.75 11.51 6.27
C ARG A 248 -4.56 10.47 7.04
N ARG A 249 -4.72 10.62 8.35
CA ARG A 249 -5.52 9.72 9.21
C ARG A 249 -7.00 9.70 8.81
N LEU A 250 -7.54 10.88 8.46
CA LEU A 250 -8.95 11.05 8.17
C LEU A 250 -9.31 11.05 6.68
N LYS A 251 -8.30 10.91 5.79
CA LYS A 251 -8.49 10.91 4.33
C LYS A 251 -9.53 9.90 3.86
N ARG A 252 -9.53 8.70 4.44
CA ARG A 252 -10.47 7.62 4.10
C ARG A 252 -11.91 7.88 4.58
N PHE A 253 -12.10 8.85 5.46
CA PHE A 253 -13.39 9.36 5.89
C PHE A 253 -13.79 10.64 5.14
N ASP A 254 -13.12 10.89 4.02
CA ASP A 254 -13.36 12.03 3.11
C ASP A 254 -13.13 13.41 3.74
N ILE A 255 -12.35 13.51 4.82
CA ILE A 255 -11.95 14.78 5.42
C ILE A 255 -10.78 15.37 4.62
N LYS A 256 -11.02 16.54 4.02
CA LYS A 256 -10.04 17.26 3.19
C LYS A 256 -9.87 18.71 3.65
N PRO A 257 -8.66 19.29 3.56
CA PRO A 257 -8.43 20.69 3.93
C PRO A 257 -9.36 21.68 3.20
N GLY A 258 -9.74 21.37 1.95
CA GLY A 258 -10.64 22.20 1.16
C GLY A 258 -12.06 22.28 1.71
N ASP A 259 -12.61 21.14 2.17
CA ASP A 259 -13.95 21.08 2.76
C ASP A 259 -13.98 21.72 4.15
N MET A 260 -12.89 21.52 4.90
CA MET A 260 -12.67 22.18 6.19
C MET A 260 -12.64 23.72 6.04
N TRP A 261 -11.95 24.22 5.00
CA TRP A 261 -11.96 25.63 4.66
C TRP A 261 -13.37 26.14 4.31
N GLN A 262 -14.15 25.41 3.52
CA GLN A 262 -15.52 25.81 3.16
C GLN A 262 -16.40 25.96 4.40
N ALA A 263 -16.31 25.00 5.33
CA ALA A 263 -17.05 25.06 6.59
C ALA A 263 -16.61 26.23 7.48
N TYR A 264 -15.31 26.55 7.51
CA TYR A 264 -14.75 27.66 8.26
C TYR A 264 -15.18 29.01 7.69
N SER A 265 -14.99 29.23 6.38
CA SER A 265 -15.28 30.51 5.70
C SER A 265 -16.79 30.85 5.66
N ALA A 266 -17.66 29.84 5.82
CA ALA A 266 -19.09 30.07 5.95
C ALA A 266 -19.46 30.74 7.29
N GLN A 267 -18.62 30.64 8.32
CA GLN A 267 -18.80 31.24 9.65
C GLN A 267 -18.03 32.55 9.83
N ASP A 268 -16.99 32.78 9.04
CA ASP A 268 -16.15 33.98 9.08
C ASP A 268 -15.93 34.53 7.67
N ALA A 269 -16.71 35.53 7.30
CA ALA A 269 -16.63 36.18 5.99
C ALA A 269 -15.33 36.99 5.76
N ALA A 270 -14.59 37.31 6.82
CA ALA A 270 -13.29 38.00 6.74
C ALA A 270 -12.11 37.03 6.62
N ALA A 271 -12.36 35.73 6.67
CA ALA A 271 -11.32 34.70 6.63
C ALA A 271 -10.51 34.73 5.34
N VAL A 272 -9.19 34.56 5.46
CA VAL A 272 -8.24 34.51 4.35
C VAL A 272 -7.78 33.07 4.12
N LYS A 273 -8.10 32.51 2.95
CA LYS A 273 -7.84 31.10 2.65
C LYS A 273 -6.38 30.67 2.79
N PRO A 274 -5.36 31.39 2.29
CA PRO A 274 -3.96 31.01 2.49
C PRO A 274 -3.54 30.92 3.95
N GLU A 275 -4.00 31.86 4.78
CA GLU A 275 -3.70 31.88 6.23
C GLU A 275 -4.33 30.68 6.94
N TYR A 276 -5.59 30.40 6.63
CA TYR A 276 -6.28 29.22 7.14
C TYR A 276 -5.54 27.93 6.76
N LEU A 277 -5.20 27.74 5.48
CA LEU A 277 -4.54 26.51 5.02
C LEU A 277 -3.17 26.33 5.67
N LEU A 278 -2.41 27.41 5.87
CA LEU A 278 -1.13 27.36 6.57
C LEU A 278 -1.30 26.97 8.05
N ALA A 279 -2.29 27.56 8.74
CA ALA A 279 -2.59 27.23 10.12
C ALA A 279 -3.09 25.79 10.27
N ALA A 280 -3.95 25.35 9.36
CA ALA A 280 -4.47 23.97 9.31
C ALA A 280 -3.35 22.95 9.05
N GLU A 281 -2.42 23.22 8.14
CA GLU A 281 -1.27 22.36 7.87
C GLU A 281 -0.35 22.22 9.09
N LYS A 282 -0.11 23.32 9.81
CA LYS A 282 0.69 23.29 11.04
C LYS A 282 -0.01 22.47 12.12
N LEU A 283 -1.28 22.75 12.40
CA LEU A 283 -2.08 22.03 13.42
C LEU A 283 -2.20 20.56 13.11
N ALA A 284 -2.36 20.17 11.85
CA ALA A 284 -2.50 18.78 11.42
C ALA A 284 -1.25 17.92 11.70
N LYS A 285 -0.08 18.53 11.87
CA LYS A 285 1.19 17.86 12.13
C LYS A 285 1.61 17.89 13.60
N GLU A 286 0.84 18.52 14.46
CA GLU A 286 1.15 18.57 15.90
C GLU A 286 0.88 17.24 16.57
N ASP A 287 1.83 16.77 17.38
CA ASP A 287 1.81 15.45 18.01
C ASP A 287 0.51 15.19 18.79
N ILE A 288 0.08 16.15 19.60
CA ILE A 288 -1.15 16.02 20.41
C ILE A 288 -2.38 15.90 19.52
N MET A 289 -2.53 16.78 18.52
CA MET A 289 -3.64 16.72 17.57
C MET A 289 -3.66 15.39 16.82
N LEU A 290 -2.50 14.93 16.35
CA LEU A 290 -2.38 13.66 15.66
C LEU A 290 -2.75 12.46 16.54
N VAL A 291 -2.24 12.41 17.77
CA VAL A 291 -2.50 11.29 18.69
C VAL A 291 -3.98 11.19 19.00
N TYR A 292 -4.63 12.27 19.45
CA TYR A 292 -6.06 12.27 19.76
C TYR A 292 -6.92 12.00 18.51
N THR A 293 -6.58 12.56 17.36
CA THR A 293 -7.29 12.27 16.11
C THR A 293 -7.14 10.80 15.70
N SER A 294 -5.97 10.20 15.92
CA SER A 294 -5.78 8.77 15.64
C SER A 294 -6.63 7.88 16.53
N LEU A 295 -6.76 8.20 17.82
CA LEU A 295 -7.65 7.51 18.73
C LEU A 295 -9.13 7.70 18.33
N TYR A 296 -9.50 8.92 17.94
CA TYR A 296 -10.84 9.24 17.44
C TYR A 296 -11.19 8.46 16.17
N ALA A 297 -10.26 8.41 15.20
CA ALA A 297 -10.42 7.62 13.98
C ALA A 297 -10.57 6.12 14.29
N HIS A 298 -9.87 5.61 15.30
CA HIS A 298 -10.00 4.21 15.71
C HIS A 298 -11.34 3.88 16.37
N LEU A 299 -11.97 4.84 17.07
CA LEU A 299 -13.36 4.65 17.55
C LEU A 299 -14.33 4.50 16.38
N LEU A 300 -14.16 5.29 15.31
CA LEU A 300 -14.95 5.16 14.10
C LEU A 300 -14.77 3.78 13.45
N ASP A 301 -13.52 3.27 13.38
CA ASP A 301 -13.24 1.93 12.88
C ASP A 301 -13.95 0.86 13.69
N GLN A 302 -13.82 0.90 15.01
CA GLN A 302 -14.43 -0.09 15.90
C GLN A 302 -15.96 -0.10 15.77
N HIS A 303 -16.58 1.07 15.60
CA HIS A 303 -18.02 1.15 15.35
C HIS A 303 -18.39 0.56 13.99
N LEU A 304 -17.66 0.86 12.93
CA LEU A 304 -17.85 0.27 11.60
C LEU A 304 -17.67 -1.25 11.58
N TRP A 305 -16.85 -1.77 12.49
CA TRP A 305 -16.62 -3.22 12.66
C TRP A 305 -17.58 -3.86 13.68
N GLU A 306 -18.57 -3.10 14.16
CA GLU A 306 -19.56 -3.56 15.14
C GLU A 306 -18.95 -4.03 16.49
N LEU A 307 -17.74 -3.58 16.83
CA LEU A 307 -17.05 -3.92 18.06
C LEU A 307 -17.51 -3.04 19.25
N ILE A 308 -18.01 -1.83 18.96
CA ILE A 308 -18.61 -0.91 19.93
C ILE A 308 -19.93 -0.35 19.41
N SER A 309 -20.84 -0.05 20.33
CA SER A 309 -22.12 0.58 20.02
C SER A 309 -21.96 2.07 19.66
N ALA A 310 -22.99 2.65 19.04
CA ALA A 310 -23.06 4.07 18.76
C ALA A 310 -22.94 4.94 20.03
N GLY A 311 -23.56 4.52 21.13
CA GLY A 311 -23.48 5.22 22.43
C GLY A 311 -22.08 5.18 23.03
N GLU A 312 -21.38 4.05 22.95
CA GLU A 312 -19.99 3.94 23.42
C GLU A 312 -19.05 4.78 22.56
N MET A 313 -19.22 4.78 21.24
CA MET A 313 -18.45 5.63 20.32
C MET A 313 -18.67 7.12 20.64
N GLN A 314 -19.92 7.57 20.84
CA GLN A 314 -20.26 8.95 21.18
C GLN A 314 -19.64 9.36 22.52
N MET A 315 -19.81 8.54 23.57
CA MET A 315 -19.27 8.81 24.91
C MET A 315 -17.73 8.94 24.90
N ALA A 316 -17.05 8.01 24.25
CA ALA A 316 -15.59 8.01 24.17
C ALA A 316 -15.09 9.17 23.28
N GLY A 317 -15.76 9.42 22.15
CA GLY A 317 -15.44 10.53 21.25
C GLY A 317 -15.59 11.89 21.92
N GLN A 318 -16.65 12.10 22.74
CA GLN A 318 -16.85 13.32 23.52
C GLN A 318 -15.68 13.58 24.48
N LYS A 319 -15.18 12.54 25.16
CA LYS A 319 -14.02 12.66 26.06
C LYS A 319 -12.74 13.03 25.30
N LEU A 320 -12.55 12.51 24.08
CA LEU A 320 -11.41 12.87 23.25
C LEU A 320 -11.49 14.32 22.76
N LEU A 321 -12.69 14.81 22.37
CA LEU A 321 -12.87 16.22 22.02
C LEU A 321 -12.63 17.15 23.20
N GLN A 322 -13.06 16.78 24.42
CA GLN A 322 -12.75 17.51 25.65
C GLN A 322 -11.24 17.59 25.89
N ALA A 323 -10.53 16.46 25.78
CA ALA A 323 -9.09 16.43 25.97
C ALA A 323 -8.35 17.27 24.91
N ILE A 324 -8.80 17.27 23.64
CA ILE A 324 -8.26 18.17 22.61
C ILE A 324 -8.52 19.63 23.01
N ALA A 325 -9.74 19.96 23.39
CA ALA A 325 -10.13 21.32 23.74
C ALA A 325 -9.30 21.89 24.90
N GLU A 326 -9.08 21.08 25.95
CA GLU A 326 -8.21 21.44 27.10
C GLU A 326 -6.77 21.74 26.66
N GLN A 327 -6.19 20.91 25.75
CA GLN A 327 -4.81 21.12 25.27
C GLN A 327 -4.63 22.42 24.47
N TYR A 328 -5.68 22.86 23.78
CA TYR A 328 -5.65 24.07 22.96
C TYR A 328 -6.34 25.26 23.58
N ASN A 329 -6.81 25.12 24.82
CA ASN A 329 -7.52 26.16 25.59
C ASN A 329 -8.71 26.77 24.80
N VAL A 330 -9.52 25.87 24.20
CA VAL A 330 -10.78 26.21 23.53
C VAL A 330 -11.93 25.45 24.19
N GLU A 331 -13.17 25.85 23.89
CA GLU A 331 -14.36 25.12 24.32
C GLU A 331 -14.53 23.85 23.50
N ALA A 332 -14.88 22.75 24.18
CA ALA A 332 -15.13 21.47 23.51
C ALA A 332 -16.44 21.48 22.71
N GLU A 333 -16.39 20.94 21.50
CA GLU A 333 -17.59 20.66 20.71
C GLU A 333 -18.40 19.52 21.33
N ILE A 334 -19.73 19.59 21.15
CA ILE A 334 -20.66 18.58 21.67
C ILE A 334 -21.06 17.63 20.54
N ILE A 335 -20.92 16.33 20.78
CA ILE A 335 -21.42 15.30 19.88
C ILE A 335 -22.89 15.04 20.20
N ASN A 336 -23.78 15.59 19.40
CA ASN A 336 -25.23 15.51 19.65
C ASN A 336 -25.79 14.11 19.43
N GLU A 337 -25.25 13.37 18.47
CA GLU A 337 -25.73 12.04 18.09
C GLU A 337 -24.56 11.06 17.94
N GLY A 338 -24.77 9.80 18.30
CA GLY A 338 -23.82 8.71 18.11
C GLY A 338 -23.75 8.20 16.66
N THR A 339 -23.96 9.07 15.66
CA THR A 339 -23.82 8.71 14.25
C THR A 339 -22.42 9.01 13.74
N PHE A 340 -21.98 8.24 12.73
CA PHE A 340 -20.70 8.44 12.08
C PHE A 340 -20.53 9.88 11.55
N ALA A 341 -21.60 10.42 10.93
CA ALA A 341 -21.60 11.79 10.40
C ALA A 341 -21.47 12.86 11.50
N SER A 342 -22.22 12.70 12.61
CA SER A 342 -22.15 13.62 13.77
C SER A 342 -20.77 13.62 14.41
N MET A 343 -20.16 12.45 14.55
CA MET A 343 -18.79 12.31 15.04
C MET A 343 -17.80 13.11 14.18
N LEU A 344 -17.81 12.90 12.87
CA LEU A 344 -16.91 13.63 11.96
C LEU A 344 -17.16 15.13 11.96
N ALA A 345 -18.44 15.57 11.94
CA ALA A 345 -18.79 16.98 11.99
C ALA A 345 -18.29 17.66 13.27
N SER A 346 -18.47 17.04 14.43
CA SER A 346 -17.99 17.57 15.71
C SER A 346 -16.46 17.66 15.75
N TRP A 347 -15.75 16.65 15.21
CA TRP A 347 -14.29 16.73 15.08
C TRP A 347 -13.84 17.87 14.17
N GLN A 348 -14.50 18.07 13.02
CA GLN A 348 -14.20 19.17 12.09
C GLN A 348 -14.43 20.55 12.73
N GLN A 349 -15.53 20.70 13.45
CA GLN A 349 -15.84 21.94 14.19
C GLN A 349 -14.80 22.21 15.27
N GLN A 350 -14.40 21.18 16.05
CA GLN A 350 -13.34 21.30 17.06
C GLN A 350 -12.01 21.76 16.44
N PHE A 351 -11.62 21.17 15.32
CA PHE A 351 -10.40 21.55 14.60
C PHE A 351 -10.48 23.01 14.12
N ASN A 352 -11.59 23.40 13.49
CA ASN A 352 -11.80 24.76 13.00
C ASN A 352 -11.84 25.81 14.12
N LYS A 353 -12.39 25.46 15.28
CA LYS A 353 -12.40 26.34 16.47
C LYS A 353 -10.97 26.67 16.95
N ILE A 354 -10.07 25.67 16.91
CA ILE A 354 -8.65 25.86 17.25
C ILE A 354 -7.95 26.78 16.22
N ILE A 355 -8.24 26.58 14.92
CA ILE A 355 -7.71 27.45 13.87
C ILE A 355 -8.19 28.89 14.06
N ALA A 356 -9.49 29.10 14.31
CA ALA A 356 -10.06 30.44 14.56
C ALA A 356 -9.32 31.16 15.69
N GLN A 357 -9.12 30.50 16.83
CA GLN A 357 -8.39 31.09 17.96
C GLN A 357 -6.97 31.50 17.59
N ARG A 358 -6.24 30.68 16.84
CA ARG A 358 -4.86 30.96 16.41
C ARG A 358 -4.80 32.16 15.47
N LEU A 359 -5.70 32.24 14.49
CA LEU A 359 -5.75 33.35 13.55
C LEU A 359 -6.09 34.69 14.25
N HIS A 360 -7.03 34.64 15.18
CA HIS A 360 -7.36 35.81 16.01
C HIS A 360 -6.22 36.31 16.93
N GLN A 361 -5.41 35.39 17.45
CA GLN A 361 -4.22 35.75 18.25
C GLN A 361 -3.15 36.40 17.38
N THR A 362 -2.85 35.83 16.22
CA THR A 362 -1.88 36.38 15.28
C THR A 362 -2.27 37.77 14.78
N ALA A 363 -3.57 38.00 14.52
CA ALA A 363 -4.09 39.34 14.11
C ALA A 363 -4.01 40.40 15.21
N LYS A 364 -3.92 40.03 16.49
CA LYS A 364 -3.76 40.99 17.62
C LYS A 364 -2.29 41.36 17.87
N GLU A 365 -1.36 40.53 17.41
CA GLU A 365 0.08 40.69 17.58
C GLU A 365 0.73 41.43 16.39
N SER A 366 0.03 41.53 15.25
CA SER A 366 0.42 42.27 14.04
C SER A 366 -0.13 43.69 14.03
#